data_1668dc5e48667e4a69275c82ea704911
#
_entry.id   1668dc5e48667e4a69275c82ea704911
#
_cell.length_a   1.000
_cell.length_b   1.000
_cell.length_c   1.000
_cell.angle_alpha   90.00
_cell.angle_beta   90.00
_cell.angle_gamma   90.00
#
_symmetry.space_group_name_H-M   'P 1'
#
loop_
_entity.id
_entity.type
_entity.pdbx_description
1 polymer ?
#
loop_
_entity_poly.entity_id
_entity_poly.type
_entity_poly.pdbx_seq_one_letter_code
_entity_poly.pdbx_strand_id
1 'polypeptide(L)'
;MTATSPRYLLKKIIKIVVCIIAACSGYKNKTNKKGLTILTYHSISNEIEPDETVNPEEFEKQLQYIKDNFKVISLEEAVEYLQTDIEKIAGSIVITFDDGHSDNYHIAYPLLKKHSFPATIFLVSDFINSNSRKYLTPSEIHEMERNNISFGSHTISHRILTGLRKEEIIREIRDSKDILESQLGQKINPFAYPVGTRADFDDAIVEIVKAH
;
A
#
# COMPACT_ATOMS: atom_id res chain seq x y z
N MET A 1 29.51 0.69 3.45
CA MET A 1 29.41 0.56 1.97
C MET A 1 29.05 -0.88 1.66
N THR A 2 27.78 -1.18 1.53
CA THR A 2 27.28 -2.52 1.17
C THR A 2 27.22 -2.63 -0.34
N ALA A 3 28.07 -3.50 -0.89
CA ALA A 3 28.13 -3.76 -2.33
C ALA A 3 26.78 -4.36 -2.80
N THR A 4 26.05 -3.61 -3.60
CA THR A 4 24.83 -4.08 -4.27
C THR A 4 25.16 -5.31 -5.12
N SER A 5 24.45 -6.41 -4.92
CA SER A 5 24.70 -7.68 -5.62
C SER A 5 24.62 -7.49 -7.14
N PRO A 6 25.49 -8.13 -7.95
CA PRO A 6 25.46 -8.05 -9.41
C PRO A 6 24.11 -8.44 -10.03
N ARG A 7 23.36 -9.33 -9.38
CA ARG A 7 21.99 -9.74 -9.79
C ARG A 7 20.98 -8.60 -9.65
N TYR A 8 21.11 -7.78 -8.62
CA TYR A 8 20.26 -6.61 -8.40
C TYR A 8 20.49 -5.55 -9.48
N LEU A 9 21.76 -5.24 -9.76
CA LEU A 9 22.13 -4.28 -10.82
C LEU A 9 21.60 -4.73 -12.19
N LEU A 10 21.70 -6.03 -12.49
CA LEU A 10 21.21 -6.61 -13.74
C LEU A 10 19.67 -6.50 -13.86
N LYS A 11 18.93 -6.78 -12.80
CA LYS A 11 17.45 -6.62 -12.78
C LYS A 11 17.04 -5.17 -13.00
N LYS A 12 17.74 -4.21 -12.35
CA LYS A 12 17.48 -2.78 -12.50
C LYS A 12 17.78 -2.29 -13.93
N ILE A 13 18.88 -2.74 -14.53
CA ILE A 13 19.22 -2.43 -15.91
C ILE A 13 18.19 -2.99 -16.89
N ILE A 14 17.76 -4.24 -16.72
CA ILE A 14 16.71 -4.87 -17.55
C ILE A 14 15.42 -4.09 -17.43
N LYS A 15 14.99 -3.70 -16.22
CA LYS A 15 13.76 -2.92 -16.00
C LYS A 15 13.83 -1.55 -16.68
N ILE A 16 14.96 -0.85 -16.59
CA ILE A 16 15.20 0.44 -17.27
C ILE A 16 15.19 0.26 -18.79
N VAL A 17 15.85 -0.75 -19.34
CA VAL A 17 15.89 -1.03 -20.78
C VAL A 17 14.49 -1.35 -21.30
N VAL A 18 13.69 -2.16 -20.60
CA VAL A 18 12.31 -2.45 -20.98
C VAL A 18 11.45 -1.18 -20.97
N CYS A 19 11.59 -0.31 -19.95
CA CYS A 19 10.88 0.96 -19.90
C CYS A 19 11.28 1.90 -21.03
N ILE A 20 12.59 1.98 -21.38
CA ILE A 20 13.08 2.81 -22.49
C ILE A 20 12.57 2.26 -23.84
N ILE A 21 12.62 0.96 -24.06
CA ILE A 21 12.10 0.34 -25.30
C ILE A 21 10.59 0.59 -25.41
N ALA A 22 9.83 0.45 -24.34
CA ALA A 22 8.40 0.76 -24.32
C ALA A 22 8.11 2.23 -24.63
N ALA A 23 8.89 3.16 -24.07
CA ALA A 23 8.77 4.59 -24.34
C ALA A 23 9.15 4.96 -25.78
N CYS A 24 10.24 4.39 -26.32
CA CYS A 24 10.71 4.66 -27.68
C CYS A 24 9.89 3.99 -28.77
N SER A 25 9.22 2.86 -28.47
CA SER A 25 8.37 2.14 -29.44
C SER A 25 7.01 2.79 -29.68
N GLY A 26 6.74 3.94 -29.08
CA GLY A 26 5.41 4.58 -29.17
C GLY A 26 4.31 3.70 -28.57
N TYR A 27 4.68 2.77 -27.71
CA TYR A 27 3.76 1.97 -26.93
C TYR A 27 3.02 2.93 -25.99
N LYS A 28 2.09 3.68 -26.59
CA LYS A 28 1.03 4.32 -25.81
C LYS A 28 0.37 3.16 -25.11
N ASN A 29 0.65 3.05 -23.80
CA ASN A 29 -0.13 2.18 -22.94
C ASN A 29 -1.58 2.36 -23.37
N LYS A 30 -2.15 1.34 -24.00
CA LYS A 30 -3.58 1.15 -23.92
C LYS A 30 -3.80 0.84 -22.44
N THR A 31 -3.77 1.93 -21.63
CA THR A 31 -4.20 1.85 -20.24
C THR A 31 -5.49 1.09 -20.32
N ASN A 32 -5.56 -0.02 -19.60
CA ASN A 32 -6.77 -0.83 -19.59
C ASN A 32 -7.86 0.01 -18.92
N LYS A 33 -8.45 0.95 -19.68
CA LYS A 33 -9.51 1.85 -19.22
C LYS A 33 -10.74 1.12 -18.74
N LYS A 34 -10.69 -0.22 -18.73
CA LYS A 34 -11.79 -1.10 -18.36
C LYS A 34 -11.63 -1.74 -16.98
N GLY A 35 -10.51 -1.51 -16.28
CA GLY A 35 -10.24 -2.15 -14.99
C GLY A 35 -9.88 -1.17 -13.89
N LEU A 36 -9.83 -1.67 -12.67
CA LEU A 36 -9.27 -1.02 -11.49
C LEU A 36 -7.76 -1.27 -11.44
N THR A 37 -7.00 -0.26 -11.07
CA THR A 37 -5.58 -0.39 -10.75
C THR A 37 -5.36 -0.02 -9.29
N ILE A 38 -4.71 -0.88 -8.52
CA ILE A 38 -4.25 -0.56 -7.16
C ILE A 38 -2.75 -0.26 -7.25
N LEU A 39 -2.35 0.93 -6.81
CA LEU A 39 -0.95 1.33 -6.71
C LEU A 39 -0.53 1.23 -5.25
N THR A 40 0.41 0.34 -4.95
CA THR A 40 0.94 0.15 -3.62
C THR A 40 2.30 0.82 -3.49
N TYR A 41 2.44 1.67 -2.49
CA TYR A 41 3.67 2.32 -2.03
C TYR A 41 4.04 1.83 -0.63
N HIS A 42 5.26 2.10 -0.18
CA HIS A 42 5.69 1.89 1.20
C HIS A 42 6.21 3.21 1.77
N SER A 43 7.43 3.60 1.43
CA SER A 43 8.09 4.80 1.91
C SER A 43 8.20 5.86 0.81
N ILE A 44 8.00 7.13 1.16
CA ILE A 44 8.24 8.29 0.29
C ILE A 44 9.37 9.11 0.93
N SER A 45 10.61 8.90 0.48
CA SER A 45 11.78 9.48 1.12
C SER A 45 12.91 9.77 0.13
N ASN A 46 13.82 10.68 0.52
CA ASN A 46 15.09 10.88 -0.17
C ASN A 46 16.16 9.88 0.28
N GLU A 47 15.92 9.13 1.33
CA GLU A 47 16.82 8.07 1.79
C GLU A 47 16.69 6.87 0.86
N ILE A 48 17.84 6.36 0.40
CA ILE A 48 17.86 5.27 -0.60
C ILE A 48 17.76 3.93 0.12
N GLU A 49 16.55 3.50 0.42
CA GLU A 49 16.22 2.10 0.63
C GLU A 49 15.80 1.56 -0.75
N PRO A 50 16.54 0.61 -1.37
CA PRO A 50 16.53 0.48 -2.84
C PRO A 50 15.25 -0.03 -3.49
N ASP A 51 14.39 -0.77 -2.82
CA ASP A 51 13.29 -1.48 -3.48
C ASP A 51 11.87 -1.00 -3.11
N GLU A 52 11.71 -0.23 -2.01
CA GLU A 52 10.40 0.12 -1.46
C GLU A 52 10.18 1.63 -1.29
N THR A 53 11.20 2.44 -1.66
CA THR A 53 11.17 3.90 -1.47
C THR A 53 11.01 4.64 -2.79
N VAL A 54 10.08 5.58 -2.84
CA VAL A 54 9.90 6.53 -3.94
C VAL A 54 10.36 7.91 -3.49
N ASN A 55 11.15 8.60 -4.33
CA ASN A 55 11.57 9.97 -4.05
C ASN A 55 10.35 10.91 -4.04
N PRO A 56 10.26 11.91 -3.14
CA PRO A 56 9.14 12.82 -3.02
C PRO A 56 8.79 13.59 -4.30
N GLU A 57 9.80 14.08 -5.05
CA GLU A 57 9.56 14.79 -6.30
C GLU A 57 8.98 13.86 -7.37
N GLU A 58 9.42 12.61 -7.40
CA GLU A 58 8.91 11.62 -8.33
C GLU A 58 7.48 11.19 -7.95
N PHE A 59 7.22 11.04 -6.66
CA PHE A 59 5.87 10.76 -6.16
C PHE A 59 4.89 11.90 -6.55
N GLU A 60 5.28 13.16 -6.38
CA GLU A 60 4.44 14.30 -6.79
C GLU A 60 4.17 14.31 -8.31
N LYS A 61 5.16 14.00 -9.14
CA LYS A 61 4.97 13.86 -10.60
C LYS A 61 4.00 12.72 -10.94
N GLN A 62 4.11 11.60 -10.21
CA GLN A 62 3.18 10.47 -10.38
C GLN A 62 1.75 10.87 -9.99
N LEU A 63 1.55 11.57 -8.87
CA LEU A 63 0.23 12.07 -8.45
C LEU A 63 -0.35 13.06 -9.48
N GLN A 64 0.47 13.95 -10.02
CA GLN A 64 0.03 14.87 -11.07
C GLN A 64 -0.40 14.11 -12.35
N TYR A 65 0.40 13.12 -12.77
CA TYR A 65 0.04 12.27 -13.92
C TYR A 65 -1.27 11.50 -13.69
N ILE A 66 -1.45 10.96 -12.47
CA ILE A 66 -2.68 10.27 -12.08
C ILE A 66 -3.87 11.22 -12.17
N LYS A 67 -3.74 12.44 -11.63
CA LYS A 67 -4.79 13.48 -11.68
C LYS A 67 -5.26 13.80 -13.09
N ASP A 68 -4.30 13.89 -14.01
CA ASP A 68 -4.58 14.30 -15.38
C ASP A 68 -5.18 13.18 -16.26
N ASN A 69 -5.05 11.91 -15.82
CA ASN A 69 -5.37 10.77 -16.69
C ASN A 69 -6.38 9.78 -16.09
N PHE A 70 -6.61 9.77 -14.77
CA PHE A 70 -7.38 8.75 -14.08
C PHE A 70 -8.33 9.36 -13.04
N LYS A 71 -9.35 8.58 -12.67
CA LYS A 71 -10.16 8.83 -11.49
C LYS A 71 -9.53 8.12 -10.29
N VAL A 72 -9.22 8.85 -9.22
CA VAL A 72 -8.81 8.23 -7.95
C VAL A 72 -10.04 8.01 -7.09
N ILE A 73 -10.21 6.80 -6.58
CA ILE A 73 -11.29 6.40 -5.68
C ILE A 73 -10.71 5.77 -4.41
N SER A 74 -11.47 5.76 -3.33
CA SER A 74 -11.06 5.07 -2.11
C SER A 74 -11.13 3.55 -2.28
N LEU A 75 -10.48 2.80 -1.39
CA LEU A 75 -10.57 1.35 -1.40
C LEU A 75 -12.00 0.88 -1.10
N GLU A 76 -12.69 1.57 -0.21
CA GLU A 76 -14.09 1.31 0.15
C GLU A 76 -15.02 1.50 -1.06
N GLU A 77 -14.89 2.62 -1.77
CA GLU A 77 -15.64 2.84 -3.01
C GLU A 77 -15.35 1.76 -4.06
N ALA A 78 -14.08 1.36 -4.19
CA ALA A 78 -13.71 0.31 -5.12
C ALA A 78 -14.37 -1.03 -4.78
N VAL A 79 -14.39 -1.42 -3.50
CA VAL A 79 -15.08 -2.63 -3.01
C VAL A 79 -16.58 -2.55 -3.23
N GLU A 80 -17.20 -1.41 -2.94
CA GLU A 80 -18.63 -1.18 -3.19
C GLU A 80 -18.97 -1.33 -4.68
N TYR A 81 -18.21 -0.69 -5.56
CA TYR A 81 -18.45 -0.76 -7.01
C TYR A 81 -18.19 -2.15 -7.60
N LEU A 82 -17.23 -2.91 -7.07
CA LEU A 82 -17.03 -4.30 -7.46
C LEU A 82 -18.25 -5.19 -7.17
N GLN A 83 -19.03 -4.85 -6.15
CA GLN A 83 -20.22 -5.60 -5.73
C GLN A 83 -21.51 -5.10 -6.41
N THR A 84 -21.56 -3.83 -6.78
CA THR A 84 -22.81 -3.18 -7.24
C THR A 84 -22.79 -2.78 -8.70
N ASP A 85 -21.69 -2.18 -9.18
CA ASP A 85 -21.59 -1.62 -10.52
C ASP A 85 -20.13 -1.55 -10.99
N ILE A 86 -19.69 -2.65 -11.57
CA ILE A 86 -18.29 -2.82 -12.03
C ILE A 86 -17.86 -1.78 -13.09
N GLU A 87 -18.80 -1.15 -13.78
CA GLU A 87 -18.47 -0.13 -14.78
C GLU A 87 -17.92 1.14 -14.14
N LYS A 88 -18.30 1.44 -12.89
CA LYS A 88 -17.83 2.62 -12.16
C LYS A 88 -16.33 2.57 -11.80
N ILE A 89 -15.72 1.39 -11.77
CA ILE A 89 -14.30 1.26 -11.52
C ILE A 89 -13.43 1.39 -12.77
N ALA A 90 -14.06 1.47 -13.96
CA ALA A 90 -13.33 1.49 -15.21
C ALA A 90 -12.37 2.70 -15.29
N GLY A 91 -11.07 2.42 -15.41
CA GLY A 91 -10.01 3.43 -15.43
C GLY A 91 -9.78 4.13 -14.10
N SER A 92 -10.25 3.57 -12.99
CA SER A 92 -9.99 4.11 -11.66
C SER A 92 -8.68 3.58 -11.06
N ILE A 93 -8.11 4.39 -10.17
CA ILE A 93 -6.93 4.06 -9.37
C ILE A 93 -7.30 4.12 -7.89
N VAL A 94 -6.84 3.13 -7.13
CA VAL A 94 -6.77 3.16 -5.67
C VAL A 94 -5.31 3.31 -5.28
N ILE A 95 -5.02 4.17 -4.32
CA ILE A 95 -3.67 4.38 -3.77
C ILE A 95 -3.60 3.71 -2.40
N THR A 96 -2.59 2.86 -2.21
CA THR A 96 -2.34 2.21 -0.92
C THR A 96 -0.89 2.39 -0.48
N PHE A 97 -0.66 2.29 0.81
CA PHE A 97 0.66 2.25 1.43
C PHE A 97 0.71 1.08 2.40
N ASP A 98 1.84 0.41 2.47
CA ASP A 98 2.07 -0.66 3.43
C ASP A 98 3.02 -0.22 4.55
N ASP A 99 3.06 -0.96 5.67
CA ASP A 99 3.90 -0.82 6.85
C ASP A 99 3.61 0.36 7.79
N GLY A 100 3.01 1.44 7.31
CA GLY A 100 2.75 2.63 8.13
C GLY A 100 4.01 3.42 8.49
N HIS A 101 4.90 3.66 7.52
CA HIS A 101 6.10 4.49 7.70
C HIS A 101 5.74 5.94 8.08
N SER A 102 6.57 6.58 8.91
CA SER A 102 6.34 7.97 9.36
C SER A 102 6.34 8.99 8.22
N ASP A 103 7.06 8.73 7.12
CA ASP A 103 7.05 9.57 5.93
C ASP A 103 5.70 9.56 5.20
N ASN A 104 4.86 8.57 5.43
CA ASN A 104 3.49 8.58 4.93
C ASN A 104 2.69 9.77 5.49
N TYR A 105 2.95 10.18 6.75
CA TYR A 105 2.37 11.39 7.32
C TYR A 105 3.14 12.65 6.91
N HIS A 106 4.47 12.65 7.05
CA HIS A 106 5.26 13.87 6.90
C HIS A 106 5.44 14.31 5.44
N ILE A 107 5.39 13.36 4.48
CA ILE A 107 5.69 13.62 3.07
C ILE A 107 4.52 13.21 2.16
N ALA A 108 4.04 11.96 2.23
CA ALA A 108 3.00 11.50 1.31
C ALA A 108 1.65 12.19 1.55
N TYR A 109 1.20 12.29 2.80
CA TYR A 109 -0.10 12.85 3.15
C TYR A 109 -0.29 14.32 2.71
N PRO A 110 0.65 15.27 2.92
CA PRO A 110 0.52 16.61 2.37
C PRO A 110 0.33 16.65 0.85
N LEU A 111 1.02 15.78 0.12
CA LEU A 111 0.92 15.67 -1.33
C LEU A 111 -0.43 15.07 -1.75
N LEU A 112 -0.89 14.01 -1.10
CA LEU A 112 -2.23 13.43 -1.32
C LEU A 112 -3.33 14.47 -1.04
N LYS A 113 -3.23 15.20 0.06
CA LYS A 113 -4.18 16.28 0.43
C LYS A 113 -4.20 17.40 -0.60
N LYS A 114 -3.05 17.82 -1.13
CA LYS A 114 -2.94 18.81 -2.21
C LYS A 114 -3.73 18.40 -3.46
N HIS A 115 -3.75 17.11 -3.77
CA HIS A 115 -4.49 16.56 -4.92
C HIS A 115 -5.92 16.12 -4.55
N SER A 116 -6.32 16.20 -3.28
CA SER A 116 -7.58 15.66 -2.75
C SER A 116 -7.76 14.16 -3.03
N PHE A 117 -6.67 13.40 -3.00
CA PHE A 117 -6.70 11.97 -3.25
C PHE A 117 -6.92 11.18 -1.97
N PRO A 118 -7.89 10.25 -1.95
CA PRO A 118 -7.99 9.26 -0.89
C PRO A 118 -6.84 8.25 -1.01
N ALA A 119 -6.46 7.66 0.13
CA ALA A 119 -5.54 6.55 0.18
C ALA A 119 -5.84 5.65 1.38
N THR A 120 -5.37 4.40 1.33
CA THR A 120 -5.45 3.45 2.44
C THR A 120 -4.05 3.08 2.90
N ILE A 121 -3.78 3.14 4.20
CA ILE A 121 -2.48 2.75 4.78
C ILE A 121 -2.69 1.48 5.61
N PHE A 122 -1.96 0.42 5.27
CA PHE A 122 -1.98 -0.84 6.01
C PHE A 122 -0.91 -0.83 7.10
N LEU A 123 -1.35 -1.01 8.34
CA LEU A 123 -0.54 -0.82 9.54
C LEU A 123 -0.07 -2.15 10.13
N VAL A 124 1.22 -2.28 10.38
CA VAL A 124 1.78 -3.34 11.21
C VAL A 124 1.66 -2.92 12.67
N SER A 125 0.86 -3.64 13.46
CA SER A 125 0.49 -3.15 14.79
C SER A 125 1.68 -3.05 15.76
N ASP A 126 2.68 -3.92 15.67
CA ASP A 126 3.92 -3.81 16.47
C ASP A 126 4.75 -2.58 16.09
N PHE A 127 4.73 -2.16 14.82
CA PHE A 127 5.48 -0.99 14.36
C PHE A 127 4.89 0.30 14.95
N ILE A 128 3.55 0.42 14.92
CA ILE A 128 2.84 1.56 15.49
C ILE A 128 3.03 1.65 17.01
N ASN A 129 3.16 0.50 17.68
CA ASN A 129 3.39 0.40 19.13
C ASN A 129 4.85 0.57 19.55
N SER A 130 5.78 0.54 18.61
CA SER A 130 7.22 0.49 18.93
C SER A 130 7.78 1.81 19.50
N ASN A 131 7.02 2.91 19.51
CA ASN A 131 7.50 4.27 19.80
C ASN A 131 8.71 4.66 18.91
N SER A 132 8.91 4.00 17.82
CA SER A 132 9.96 4.28 16.86
C SER A 132 9.56 5.46 15.97
N ARG A 133 10.47 6.42 15.78
CA ARG A 133 10.26 7.54 14.84
C ARG A 133 10.19 7.12 13.37
N LYS A 134 10.35 5.82 13.08
CA LYS A 134 10.26 5.29 11.72
C LYS A 134 8.82 5.06 11.27
N TYR A 135 7.89 4.94 12.22
CA TYR A 135 6.51 4.57 11.94
C TYR A 135 5.53 5.61 12.46
N LEU A 136 4.31 5.57 11.94
CA LEU A 136 3.22 6.46 12.32
C LEU A 136 2.88 6.34 13.80
N THR A 137 2.54 7.48 14.40
CA THR A 137 1.96 7.52 15.74
C THR A 137 0.43 7.51 15.68
N PRO A 138 -0.27 7.08 16.75
CA PRO A 138 -1.74 7.14 16.79
C PRO A 138 -2.30 8.54 16.54
N SER A 139 -1.62 9.60 16.99
CA SER A 139 -2.06 10.99 16.76
C SER A 139 -2.00 11.39 15.28
N GLU A 140 -0.95 10.98 14.57
CA GLU A 140 -0.80 11.22 13.13
C GLU A 140 -1.86 10.46 12.33
N ILE A 141 -2.14 9.21 12.72
CA ILE A 141 -3.20 8.38 12.12
C ILE A 141 -4.55 9.08 12.26
N HIS A 142 -4.91 9.55 13.46
CA HIS A 142 -6.18 10.27 13.68
C HIS A 142 -6.29 11.58 12.90
N GLU A 143 -5.17 12.28 12.64
CA GLU A 143 -5.21 13.48 11.82
C GLU A 143 -5.45 13.13 10.35
N MET A 144 -4.78 12.12 9.83
CA MET A 144 -4.93 11.66 8.44
C MET A 144 -6.34 11.14 8.15
N GLU A 145 -6.94 10.40 9.09
CA GLU A 145 -8.29 9.86 8.98
C GLU A 145 -9.34 10.96 8.69
N ARG A 146 -9.22 12.10 9.35
CA ARG A 146 -10.13 13.24 9.13
C ARG A 146 -10.00 13.87 7.73
N ASN A 147 -9.05 13.41 6.94
CA ASN A 147 -8.70 13.99 5.64
C ASN A 147 -8.60 12.91 4.54
N ASN A 148 -9.56 11.99 4.49
CA ASN A 148 -9.74 10.98 3.44
C ASN A 148 -8.61 9.91 3.36
N ILE A 149 -7.87 9.69 4.45
CA ILE A 149 -6.97 8.54 4.56
C ILE A 149 -7.65 7.49 5.42
N SER A 150 -7.81 6.29 4.89
CA SER A 150 -8.32 5.13 5.64
C SER A 150 -7.17 4.20 6.06
N PHE A 151 -7.47 3.30 6.99
CA PHE A 151 -6.48 2.40 7.55
C PHE A 151 -6.93 0.95 7.49
N GLY A 152 -5.96 0.06 7.28
CA GLY A 152 -6.13 -1.39 7.27
C GLY A 152 -5.09 -2.08 8.14
N SER A 153 -5.28 -3.39 8.38
CA SER A 153 -4.31 -4.22 9.09
C SER A 153 -3.29 -4.84 8.13
N HIS A 154 -2.04 -4.91 8.59
CA HIS A 154 -0.92 -5.57 7.90
C HIS A 154 -0.22 -6.58 8.81
N THR A 155 -0.99 -7.32 9.60
CA THR A 155 -0.56 -8.27 10.64
C THR A 155 0.04 -7.60 11.89
N ILE A 156 0.42 -8.41 12.90
CA ILE A 156 1.10 -7.89 14.09
C ILE A 156 2.55 -7.54 13.77
N SER A 157 3.29 -8.49 13.18
CA SER A 157 4.75 -8.46 13.13
C SER A 157 5.34 -8.53 11.71
N HIS A 158 4.49 -8.36 10.68
CA HIS A 158 4.88 -8.42 9.27
C HIS A 158 5.53 -9.74 8.84
N ARG A 159 5.13 -10.87 9.44
CA ARG A 159 5.64 -12.20 9.06
C ARG A 159 4.88 -12.76 7.86
N ILE A 160 5.60 -13.45 6.95
CA ILE A 160 4.98 -14.22 5.87
C ILE A 160 4.12 -15.33 6.47
N LEU A 161 2.81 -15.33 6.15
CA LEU A 161 1.83 -16.15 6.84
C LEU A 161 1.96 -17.65 6.50
N THR A 162 2.31 -18.00 5.26
CA THR A 162 2.47 -19.42 4.84
C THR A 162 3.57 -20.18 5.59
N GLY A 163 4.50 -19.47 6.25
CA GLY A 163 5.54 -20.07 7.08
C GLY A 163 5.14 -20.35 8.54
N LEU A 164 3.88 -20.03 8.91
CA LEU A 164 3.40 -20.06 10.30
C LEU A 164 2.47 -21.24 10.55
N ARG A 165 2.35 -21.66 11.82
CA ARG A 165 1.30 -22.58 12.26
C ARG A 165 -0.06 -21.84 12.27
N LYS A 166 -1.14 -22.59 12.10
CA LYS A 166 -2.49 -22.03 12.03
C LYS A 166 -2.84 -21.10 13.20
N GLU A 167 -2.45 -21.45 14.41
CA GLU A 167 -2.70 -20.65 15.61
C GLU A 167 -1.91 -19.34 15.61
N GLU A 168 -0.73 -19.32 14.99
CA GLU A 168 0.07 -18.11 14.81
C GLU A 168 -0.55 -17.22 13.73
N ILE A 169 -1.02 -17.80 12.61
CA ILE A 169 -1.73 -17.07 11.55
C ILE A 169 -2.97 -16.37 12.11
N ILE A 170 -3.79 -17.10 12.88
CA ILE A 170 -5.00 -16.52 13.50
C ILE A 170 -4.62 -15.35 14.41
N ARG A 171 -3.55 -15.46 15.21
CA ARG A 171 -3.08 -14.36 16.06
C ARG A 171 -2.61 -13.18 15.23
N GLU A 172 -1.75 -13.40 14.23
CA GLU A 172 -1.24 -12.33 13.36
C GLU A 172 -2.38 -11.52 12.70
N ILE A 173 -3.48 -12.17 12.34
CA ILE A 173 -4.61 -11.52 11.67
C ILE A 173 -5.57 -10.90 12.69
N ARG A 174 -6.14 -11.70 13.60
CA ARG A 174 -7.15 -11.26 14.56
C ARG A 174 -6.62 -10.22 15.54
N ASP A 175 -5.50 -10.56 16.21
CA ASP A 175 -4.99 -9.71 17.29
C ASP A 175 -4.43 -8.39 16.73
N SER A 176 -3.91 -8.37 15.50
CA SER A 176 -3.53 -7.11 14.83
C SER A 176 -4.75 -6.18 14.66
N LYS A 177 -5.86 -6.71 14.18
CA LYS A 177 -7.11 -5.96 14.04
C LYS A 177 -7.59 -5.44 15.40
N ASP A 178 -7.67 -6.31 16.41
CA ASP A 178 -8.14 -5.97 17.74
C ASP A 178 -7.26 -4.86 18.39
N ILE A 179 -5.94 -4.97 18.22
CA ILE A 179 -4.97 -3.95 18.71
C ILE A 179 -5.24 -2.61 18.02
N LEU A 180 -5.30 -2.59 16.70
CA LEU A 180 -5.50 -1.37 15.93
C LEU A 180 -6.88 -0.74 16.23
N GLU A 181 -7.96 -1.53 16.26
CA GLU A 181 -9.29 -1.04 16.62
C GLU A 181 -9.34 -0.45 18.03
N SER A 182 -8.66 -1.09 19.00
CA SER A 182 -8.58 -0.59 20.36
C SER A 182 -7.83 0.73 20.46
N GLN A 183 -6.74 0.88 19.70
CA GLN A 183 -5.90 2.09 19.73
C GLN A 183 -6.52 3.27 18.99
N LEU A 184 -7.15 2.99 17.86
CA LEU A 184 -7.68 4.01 16.98
C LEU A 184 -9.15 4.34 17.28
N GLY A 185 -9.84 3.52 18.10
CA GLY A 185 -11.24 3.72 18.44
C GLY A 185 -12.20 3.57 17.26
N GLN A 186 -11.79 2.87 16.20
CA GLN A 186 -12.57 2.67 14.98
C GLN A 186 -12.45 1.24 14.44
N LYS A 187 -13.36 0.86 13.55
CA LYS A 187 -13.31 -0.45 12.89
C LYS A 187 -12.24 -0.49 11.79
N ILE A 188 -11.49 -1.58 11.78
CA ILE A 188 -10.46 -1.87 10.77
C ILE A 188 -10.92 -3.08 9.95
N ASN A 189 -11.40 -2.83 8.73
CA ASN A 189 -11.90 -3.90 7.84
C ASN A 189 -10.88 -4.33 6.76
N PRO A 190 -10.13 -3.41 6.10
CA PRO A 190 -9.19 -3.80 5.09
C PRO A 190 -7.99 -4.55 5.69
N PHE A 191 -7.49 -5.55 4.95
CA PHE A 191 -6.32 -6.34 5.31
C PHE A 191 -5.38 -6.48 4.11
N ALA A 192 -4.08 -6.32 4.32
CA ALA A 192 -3.04 -6.63 3.34
C ALA A 192 -2.15 -7.77 3.84
N TYR A 193 -1.80 -8.69 2.95
CA TYR A 193 -0.88 -9.79 3.25
C TYR A 193 0.57 -9.29 3.20
N PRO A 194 1.43 -9.55 4.22
CA PRO A 194 2.84 -9.24 4.13
C PRO A 194 3.49 -9.85 2.88
N VAL A 195 4.27 -9.05 2.15
CA VAL A 195 4.88 -9.37 0.84
C VAL A 195 3.84 -9.58 -0.26
N GLY A 196 2.75 -10.31 0.01
CA GLY A 196 1.54 -10.40 -0.81
C GLY A 196 1.69 -11.11 -2.16
N THR A 197 2.76 -11.90 -2.40
CA THR A 197 2.84 -12.72 -3.59
C THR A 197 1.96 -13.97 -3.44
N ARG A 198 1.67 -14.67 -4.55
CA ARG A 198 0.88 -15.91 -4.51
C ARG A 198 1.50 -17.05 -3.68
N ALA A 199 2.76 -16.93 -3.29
CA ALA A 199 3.45 -17.88 -2.42
C ALA A 199 3.30 -17.53 -0.92
N ASP A 200 2.84 -16.32 -0.59
CA ASP A 200 2.84 -15.80 0.77
C ASP A 200 1.48 -15.96 1.46
N PHE A 201 0.44 -16.36 0.73
CA PHE A 201 -0.88 -16.73 1.27
C PHE A 201 -1.53 -17.83 0.42
N ASP A 202 -2.47 -18.56 1.00
CA ASP A 202 -3.26 -19.61 0.37
C ASP A 202 -4.75 -19.48 0.73
N ASP A 203 -5.59 -20.34 0.16
CA ASP A 203 -7.03 -20.31 0.37
C ASP A 203 -7.41 -20.51 1.86
N ALA A 204 -6.64 -21.28 2.63
CA ALA A 204 -6.89 -21.49 4.04
C ALA A 204 -6.64 -20.20 4.84
N ILE A 205 -5.58 -19.45 4.50
CA ILE A 205 -5.29 -18.13 5.07
C ILE A 205 -6.38 -17.11 4.69
N VAL A 206 -6.83 -17.12 3.42
CA VAL A 206 -7.94 -16.27 2.97
C VAL A 206 -9.20 -16.51 3.80
N GLU A 207 -9.56 -17.77 4.08
CA GLU A 207 -10.73 -18.09 4.91
C GLU A 207 -10.55 -17.63 6.38
N ILE A 208 -9.33 -17.65 6.90
CA ILE A 208 -9.04 -17.09 8.23
C ILE A 208 -9.25 -15.56 8.24
N VAL A 209 -8.75 -14.85 7.21
CA VAL A 209 -8.95 -13.39 7.09
C VAL A 209 -10.44 -13.05 7.01
N LYS A 210 -11.22 -13.79 6.23
CA LYS A 210 -12.68 -13.58 6.12
C LYS A 210 -13.44 -13.82 7.41
N ALA A 211 -12.92 -14.67 8.30
CA ALA A 211 -13.56 -15.03 9.56
C ALA A 211 -13.31 -14.00 10.68
N HIS A 212 -12.34 -13.13 10.51
CA HIS A 212 -11.91 -12.15 11.50
C HIS A 212 -11.96 -10.72 10.97
#